data_f06ccd0958a720ced7d524534a9d15a2
#
_entry.id   f06ccd0958a720ced7d524534a9d15a2
#
_cell.length_a   1.000
_cell.length_b   1.000
_cell.length_c   1.000
_cell.angle_alpha   90.00
_cell.angle_beta   90.00
_cell.angle_gamma   90.00
#
_symmetry.space_group_name_H-M   'P 1'
#
loop_
_entity.id
_entity.type
_entity.pdbx_description
1 polymer ?
#
loop_
_entity_poly.entity_id
_entity_poly.type
_entity_poly.pdbx_seq_one_letter_code
_entity_poly.pdbx_strand_id
1 'polypeptide(L)'
;EGYRGYFDLDFLIDKDTNEVYLGELNPRICGASPMTNHAAFAYADAPLFLFHLMEFSGVPYELDTKTLNARWAEPHFIDGWSQVVIKHVENSVDVVTHAPPSGIYRMSEDGAVSYHRFDYNRQAIDSEREAFFQRITGPGDYRYEGADLGILITRGRSMNDDFRLNLRARDWIAGIRKYYGGA
;
A
#
# COMPACT_ATOMS: atom_id res chain seq x y z
N GLU A 1 21.89 -16.37 9.38
CA GLU A 1 23.11 -15.60 9.58
C GLU A 1 23.63 -15.10 8.22
N GLY A 2 23.99 -13.79 8.13
CA GLY A 2 24.56 -13.20 6.92
C GLY A 2 23.54 -12.70 5.88
N TYR A 3 22.23 -12.77 6.13
CA TYR A 3 21.25 -12.13 5.24
C TYR A 3 21.40 -10.61 5.29
N ARG A 4 21.39 -10.00 4.11
CA ARG A 4 21.41 -8.54 3.91
C ARG A 4 20.31 -8.16 2.96
N GLY A 5 19.68 -7.01 3.17
CA GLY A 5 18.63 -6.52 2.32
C GLY A 5 17.26 -6.44 3.02
N TYR A 6 16.22 -6.37 2.22
CA TYR A 6 14.85 -6.18 2.69
C TYR A 6 14.30 -7.46 3.34
N PHE A 7 13.67 -7.31 4.48
CA PHE A 7 12.92 -8.38 5.14
C PHE A 7 11.68 -7.81 5.82
N ASP A 8 10.75 -8.67 6.12
CA ASP A 8 9.51 -8.36 6.80
C ASP A 8 9.37 -9.24 8.06
N LEU A 9 8.84 -8.65 9.13
CA LEU A 9 8.59 -9.33 10.39
C LEU A 9 7.11 -9.25 10.72
N ASP A 10 6.47 -10.40 10.87
CA ASP A 10 5.10 -10.50 11.34
C ASP A 10 5.07 -10.69 12.87
N PHE A 11 4.26 -9.89 13.53
CA PHE A 11 4.06 -9.97 14.98
C PHE A 11 2.64 -10.38 15.31
N LEU A 12 2.50 -11.23 16.29
CA LEU A 12 1.22 -11.61 16.89
C LEU A 12 1.04 -10.83 18.19
N ILE A 13 -0.12 -10.23 18.37
CA ILE A 13 -0.46 -9.52 19.61
C ILE A 13 -1.56 -10.30 20.30
N ASP A 14 -1.30 -10.76 21.52
CA ASP A 14 -2.31 -11.35 22.36
C ASP A 14 -3.31 -10.27 22.78
N LYS A 15 -4.59 -10.48 22.45
CA LYS A 15 -5.64 -9.49 22.67
C LYS A 15 -6.02 -9.30 24.14
N ASP A 16 -5.73 -10.26 24.99
CA ASP A 16 -6.11 -10.25 26.41
C ASP A 16 -4.99 -9.68 27.29
N THR A 17 -3.71 -9.94 26.94
CA THR A 17 -2.53 -9.49 27.70
C THR A 17 -1.78 -8.35 27.03
N ASN A 18 -2.02 -8.06 25.73
CA ASN A 18 -1.25 -7.17 24.88
C ASN A 18 0.24 -7.57 24.73
N GLU A 19 0.57 -8.81 25.05
CA GLU A 19 1.92 -9.34 24.80
C GLU A 19 2.17 -9.50 23.31
N VAL A 20 3.40 -9.17 22.87
CA VAL A 20 3.80 -9.20 21.47
C VAL A 20 4.77 -10.35 21.24
N TYR A 21 4.45 -11.19 20.27
CA TYR A 21 5.25 -12.34 19.87
C TYR A 21 5.72 -12.19 18.44
N LEU A 22 6.98 -12.54 18.16
CA LEU A 22 7.47 -12.68 16.79
C LEU A 22 6.80 -13.92 16.15
N GLY A 23 6.04 -13.70 15.09
CA GLY A 23 5.32 -14.75 14.38
C GLY A 23 6.14 -15.34 13.24
N GLU A 24 6.59 -14.50 12.31
CA GLU A 24 7.27 -14.93 11.10
C GLU A 24 8.36 -13.95 10.68
N LEU A 25 9.43 -14.47 10.08
CA LEU A 25 10.47 -13.71 9.39
C LEU A 25 10.42 -14.04 7.89
N ASN A 26 10.12 -13.03 7.07
CA ASN A 26 10.07 -13.13 5.62
C ASN A 26 11.29 -12.40 5.01
N PRO A 27 12.38 -13.08 4.64
CA PRO A 27 13.57 -12.45 4.07
C PRO A 27 13.37 -12.10 2.59
N ARG A 28 12.35 -11.30 2.29
CA ARG A 28 11.93 -10.89 0.95
C ARG A 28 11.05 -9.66 0.99
N ILE A 29 10.82 -9.08 -0.19
CA ILE A 29 9.76 -8.08 -0.40
C ILE A 29 8.40 -8.76 -0.20
N CYS A 30 7.47 -8.09 0.44
CA CYS A 30 6.15 -8.58 0.79
C CYS A 30 5.02 -7.64 0.36
N GLY A 31 3.77 -8.01 0.63
CA GLY A 31 2.59 -7.22 0.31
C GLY A 31 2.51 -5.85 1.00
N ALA A 32 3.18 -5.67 2.13
CA ALA A 32 3.27 -4.39 2.83
C ALA A 32 4.37 -3.46 2.29
N SER A 33 5.25 -3.96 1.43
CA SER A 33 6.38 -3.18 0.90
C SER A 33 5.99 -1.89 0.15
N PRO A 34 4.86 -1.80 -0.58
CA PRO A 34 4.43 -0.54 -1.17
C PRO A 34 4.24 0.57 -0.14
N MET A 35 3.79 0.24 1.08
CA MET A 35 3.62 1.21 2.16
C MET A 35 4.95 1.88 2.53
N THR A 36 6.01 1.11 2.68
CA THR A 36 7.35 1.62 3.05
C THR A 36 8.05 2.35 1.91
N ASN A 37 7.61 2.18 0.67
CA ASN A 37 8.20 2.82 -0.50
C ASN A 37 7.36 3.99 -1.04
N HIS A 38 6.05 3.92 -0.95
CA HIS A 38 5.14 4.94 -1.49
C HIS A 38 4.50 5.82 -0.41
N ALA A 39 4.24 5.30 0.78
CA ALA A 39 3.51 6.02 1.81
C ALA A 39 4.42 6.72 2.83
N ALA A 40 4.72 6.11 3.95
CA ALA A 40 5.24 6.82 5.11
C ALA A 40 6.67 7.36 4.92
N PHE A 41 7.57 6.57 4.38
CA PHE A 41 9.00 6.81 4.55
C PHE A 41 9.67 7.62 3.45
N ALA A 42 9.09 7.70 2.27
CA ALA A 42 9.60 8.56 1.22
C ALA A 42 9.35 10.06 1.48
N TYR A 43 8.78 10.46 2.61
CA TYR A 43 8.46 11.87 2.87
C TYR A 43 9.68 12.74 3.09
N ALA A 44 10.66 12.21 3.78
CA ALA A 44 11.87 12.94 4.13
C ALA A 44 13.14 12.25 3.66
N ASP A 45 13.06 10.97 3.29
CA ASP A 45 14.20 10.12 3.06
C ASP A 45 14.00 9.27 1.80
N ALA A 46 15.04 8.53 1.43
CA ALA A 46 14.96 7.60 0.32
C ALA A 46 13.99 6.43 0.64
N PRO A 47 13.31 5.89 -0.37
CA PRO A 47 12.50 4.69 -0.20
C PRO A 47 13.33 3.53 0.37
N LEU A 48 12.73 2.74 1.25
CA LEU A 48 13.43 1.60 1.88
C LEU A 48 13.99 0.61 0.85
N PHE A 49 13.32 0.47 -0.28
CA PHE A 49 13.76 -0.38 -1.39
C PHE A 49 15.09 0.09 -2.01
N LEU A 50 15.43 1.38 -1.92
CA LEU A 50 16.71 1.88 -2.40
C LEU A 50 17.88 1.25 -1.64
N PHE A 51 17.75 1.09 -0.31
CA PHE A 51 18.79 0.45 0.49
C PHE A 51 18.97 -1.02 0.11
N HIS A 52 17.88 -1.73 -0.22
CA HIS A 52 17.94 -3.09 -0.75
C HIS A 52 18.74 -3.15 -2.06
N LEU A 53 18.48 -2.24 -2.99
CA LEU A 53 19.21 -2.16 -4.26
C LEU A 53 20.70 -1.84 -4.04
N MET A 54 21.01 -0.95 -3.12
CA MET A 54 22.40 -0.59 -2.79
C MET A 54 23.17 -1.78 -2.19
N GLU A 55 22.53 -2.55 -1.29
CA GLU A 55 23.11 -3.78 -0.74
C GLU A 55 23.46 -4.79 -1.82
N PHE A 56 22.55 -5.08 -2.74
CA PHE A 56 22.77 -6.05 -3.81
C PHE A 56 23.68 -5.55 -4.92
N SER A 57 23.81 -4.23 -5.08
CA SER A 57 24.74 -3.62 -6.04
C SER A 57 26.16 -3.48 -5.48
N GLY A 58 26.39 -3.77 -4.20
CA GLY A 58 27.67 -3.62 -3.54
C GLY A 58 28.15 -2.16 -3.43
N VAL A 59 27.24 -1.20 -3.55
CA VAL A 59 27.56 0.23 -3.42
C VAL A 59 27.76 0.55 -1.94
N PRO A 60 28.90 1.11 -1.53
CA PRO A 60 29.08 1.54 -0.15
C PRO A 60 28.19 2.73 0.17
N TYR A 61 27.54 2.70 1.33
CA TYR A 61 26.75 3.80 1.85
C TYR A 61 26.85 3.87 3.38
N GLU A 62 26.61 5.05 3.90
CA GLU A 62 26.48 5.27 5.34
C GLU A 62 25.03 5.56 5.67
N LEU A 63 24.53 4.98 6.74
CA LEU A 63 23.17 5.13 7.19
C LEU A 63 23.13 5.35 8.71
N ASP A 64 22.65 6.51 9.13
CA ASP A 64 22.32 6.75 10.54
C ASP A 64 20.94 6.10 10.85
N THR A 65 20.99 4.81 11.18
CA THR A 65 19.82 4.00 11.49
C THR A 65 19.07 4.53 12.71
N LYS A 66 19.74 5.15 13.67
CA LYS A 66 19.12 5.69 14.88
C LYS A 66 18.22 6.88 14.55
N THR A 67 18.76 7.86 13.82
CA THR A 67 17.99 9.04 13.38
C THR A 67 16.86 8.62 12.45
N LEU A 68 17.09 7.70 11.54
CA LEU A 68 16.08 7.21 10.61
C LEU A 68 14.92 6.51 11.33
N ASN A 69 15.23 5.58 12.24
CA ASN A 69 14.22 4.89 13.03
C ASN A 69 13.41 5.84 13.93
N ALA A 70 14.07 6.83 14.55
CA ALA A 70 13.38 7.82 15.37
C ALA A 70 12.36 8.62 14.53
N ARG A 71 12.74 8.99 13.32
CA ARG A 71 11.87 9.70 12.38
C ARG A 71 10.67 8.86 11.93
N TRP A 72 10.92 7.59 11.61
CA TRP A 72 9.86 6.66 11.19
C TRP A 72 8.88 6.30 12.31
N ALA A 73 9.30 6.41 13.57
CA ALA A 73 8.47 6.17 14.73
C ALA A 73 7.58 7.38 15.10
N GLU A 74 7.67 8.49 14.41
CA GLU A 74 6.81 9.65 14.68
C GLU A 74 5.33 9.33 14.36
N PRO A 75 4.37 9.66 15.23
CA PRO A 75 2.97 9.25 15.09
C PRO A 75 2.31 9.65 13.78
N HIS A 76 2.64 10.83 13.24
CA HIS A 76 2.07 11.29 11.97
C HIS A 76 2.53 10.47 10.74
N PHE A 77 3.62 9.74 10.85
CA PHE A 77 4.02 8.80 9.82
C PHE A 77 3.29 7.46 9.96
N ILE A 78 3.05 7.00 11.19
CA ILE A 78 2.43 5.70 11.47
C ILE A 78 0.95 5.73 11.10
N ASP A 79 0.20 6.74 11.58
CA ASP A 79 -1.26 6.85 11.39
C ASP A 79 -1.68 7.73 10.22
N GLY A 80 -0.73 8.37 9.57
CA GLY A 80 -1.01 9.33 8.49
C GLY A 80 -1.39 8.69 7.16
N TRP A 81 -1.20 7.37 7.00
CA TRP A 81 -1.35 6.69 5.72
C TRP A 81 -1.97 5.31 5.86
N SER A 82 -2.66 4.87 4.82
CA SER A 82 -3.19 3.51 4.70
C SER A 82 -2.90 2.94 3.33
N GLN A 83 -2.63 1.64 3.31
CA GLN A 83 -2.58 0.82 2.10
C GLN A 83 -3.78 -0.11 2.07
N VAL A 84 -4.47 -0.17 0.94
CA VAL A 84 -5.58 -1.09 0.69
C VAL A 84 -5.30 -1.90 -0.56
N VAL A 85 -5.24 -3.21 -0.45
CA VAL A 85 -5.18 -4.12 -1.61
C VAL A 85 -6.61 -4.35 -2.09
N ILE A 86 -6.89 -3.93 -3.32
CA ILE A 86 -8.21 -4.11 -3.94
C ILE A 86 -8.21 -5.46 -4.66
N LYS A 87 -9.12 -6.34 -4.25
CA LYS A 87 -9.23 -7.69 -4.80
C LYS A 87 -10.50 -7.86 -5.63
N HIS A 88 -10.42 -8.76 -6.60
CA HIS A 88 -11.61 -9.34 -7.25
C HIS A 88 -12.31 -10.27 -6.25
N VAL A 89 -13.63 -10.14 -6.10
CA VAL A 89 -14.38 -10.87 -5.07
C VAL A 89 -15.49 -11.75 -5.64
N GLU A 90 -15.76 -11.63 -6.93
CA GLU A 90 -16.73 -12.44 -7.61
C GLU A 90 -16.13 -13.85 -7.85
N ASN A 91 -16.94 -14.88 -7.64
CA ASN A 91 -16.58 -16.27 -7.93
C ASN A 91 -16.67 -16.51 -9.45
N SER A 92 -15.80 -15.87 -10.20
CA SER A 92 -15.69 -15.95 -11.66
C SER A 92 -14.22 -15.99 -12.07
N VAL A 93 -13.96 -16.53 -13.25
CA VAL A 93 -12.67 -16.38 -13.94
C VAL A 93 -12.99 -15.73 -15.27
N ASP A 94 -12.50 -14.51 -15.47
CA ASP A 94 -12.72 -13.77 -16.71
C ASP A 94 -11.46 -12.99 -17.14
N VAL A 95 -11.44 -12.55 -18.39
CA VAL A 95 -10.36 -11.70 -18.91
C VAL A 95 -10.74 -10.25 -18.67
N VAL A 96 -9.83 -9.49 -18.10
CA VAL A 96 -10.00 -8.06 -17.93
C VAL A 96 -9.98 -7.36 -19.28
N THR A 97 -11.08 -6.69 -19.63
CA THR A 97 -11.19 -5.92 -20.89
C THR A 97 -10.83 -4.45 -20.70
N HIS A 98 -11.12 -3.91 -19.50
CA HIS A 98 -10.81 -2.55 -19.12
C HIS A 98 -10.28 -2.52 -17.71
N ALA A 99 -9.29 -1.66 -17.44
CA ALA A 99 -8.74 -1.44 -16.11
C ALA A 99 -8.39 0.03 -15.91
N PRO A 100 -8.49 0.55 -14.68
CA PRO A 100 -8.10 1.91 -14.37
C PRO A 100 -6.60 2.11 -14.59
N PRO A 101 -6.13 3.26 -15.11
CA PRO A 101 -4.71 3.57 -15.15
C PRO A 101 -4.14 3.75 -13.74
N SER A 102 -2.85 3.48 -13.56
CA SER A 102 -2.15 3.90 -12.34
C SER A 102 -2.05 5.42 -12.30
N GLY A 103 -2.17 6.01 -11.11
CA GLY A 103 -2.09 7.47 -10.91
C GLY A 103 -2.91 7.95 -9.74
N ILE A 104 -3.15 9.25 -9.70
CA ILE A 104 -3.94 9.90 -8.65
C ILE A 104 -5.42 9.90 -9.02
N TYR A 105 -6.23 9.47 -8.09
CA TYR A 105 -7.69 9.51 -8.11
C TYR A 105 -8.21 10.50 -7.11
N ARG A 106 -9.38 11.04 -7.35
CA ARG A 106 -10.06 11.99 -6.47
C ARG A 106 -11.46 11.49 -6.15
N MET A 107 -11.85 11.61 -4.88
CA MET A 107 -13.19 11.32 -4.39
C MET A 107 -13.94 12.64 -4.19
N SER A 108 -15.09 12.77 -4.81
CA SER A 108 -16.01 13.89 -4.60
C SER A 108 -16.75 13.79 -3.26
N GLU A 109 -17.53 14.81 -2.93
CA GLU A 109 -18.27 14.86 -1.66
C GLU A 109 -19.35 13.78 -1.54
N ASP A 110 -19.93 13.39 -2.66
CA ASP A 110 -20.90 12.30 -2.76
C ASP A 110 -20.28 10.90 -2.85
N GLY A 111 -18.94 10.78 -2.70
CA GLY A 111 -18.22 9.51 -2.72
C GLY A 111 -17.87 8.99 -4.12
N ALA A 112 -18.17 9.72 -5.19
CA ALA A 112 -17.79 9.29 -6.52
C ALA A 112 -16.27 9.43 -6.74
N VAL A 113 -15.66 8.36 -7.29
CA VAL A 113 -14.22 8.30 -7.54
C VAL A 113 -13.92 8.50 -9.01
N SER A 114 -12.99 9.41 -9.31
CA SER A 114 -12.57 9.70 -10.69
C SER A 114 -11.05 9.76 -10.80
N TYR A 115 -10.54 9.35 -11.98
CA TYR A 115 -9.14 9.55 -12.32
C TYR A 115 -8.84 11.04 -12.42
N HIS A 116 -7.76 11.47 -11.80
CA HIS A 116 -7.39 12.89 -11.78
C HIS A 116 -6.18 13.18 -12.66
N ARG A 117 -5.05 12.50 -12.41
CA ARG A 117 -3.81 12.70 -13.17
C ARG A 117 -2.85 11.53 -13.04
N PHE A 118 -1.95 11.45 -13.99
CA PHE A 118 -0.80 10.55 -13.89
C PHE A 118 0.24 11.14 -12.92
N ASP A 119 0.52 10.38 -11.87
CA ASP A 119 1.56 10.65 -10.91
C ASP A 119 1.82 9.38 -10.11
N TYR A 120 3.02 9.12 -9.64
CA TYR A 120 3.33 8.06 -8.69
C TYR A 120 4.07 8.56 -7.46
N ASN A 121 4.19 9.86 -7.32
CA ASN A 121 4.71 10.41 -6.10
C ASN A 121 3.55 10.61 -5.11
N ARG A 122 3.59 9.90 -4.00
CA ARG A 122 2.59 10.09 -2.96
C ARG A 122 2.58 11.51 -2.36
N GLN A 123 3.69 12.27 -2.46
CA GLN A 123 3.69 13.69 -2.10
C GLN A 123 2.70 14.50 -2.94
N ALA A 124 2.26 13.95 -4.06
CA ALA A 124 1.20 14.51 -4.88
C ALA A 124 -0.22 14.31 -4.29
N ILE A 125 -0.37 13.57 -3.17
CA ILE A 125 -1.65 13.40 -2.47
C ILE A 125 -1.79 14.50 -1.42
N ASP A 126 -2.64 15.48 -1.70
CA ASP A 126 -2.79 16.67 -0.87
C ASP A 126 -3.82 16.49 0.26
N SER A 127 -4.76 15.59 0.12
CA SER A 127 -5.86 15.41 1.06
C SER A 127 -6.32 13.97 1.19
N GLU A 128 -7.20 13.69 2.16
CA GLU A 128 -7.86 12.39 2.31
C GLU A 128 -8.85 12.06 1.18
N ARG A 129 -9.14 13.02 0.32
CA ARG A 129 -9.98 12.84 -0.88
C ARG A 129 -9.17 12.54 -2.13
N GLU A 130 -7.85 12.42 -2.01
CA GLU A 130 -6.97 11.95 -3.06
C GLU A 130 -6.33 10.62 -2.66
N ALA A 131 -6.08 9.77 -3.64
CA ALA A 131 -5.42 8.49 -3.46
C ALA A 131 -4.52 8.19 -4.65
N PHE A 132 -3.39 7.57 -4.39
CA PHE A 132 -2.59 6.92 -5.43
C PHE A 132 -3.09 5.49 -5.63
N PHE A 133 -3.40 5.15 -6.86
CA PHE A 133 -3.74 3.78 -7.25
C PHE A 133 -2.64 3.20 -8.15
N GLN A 134 -2.09 2.07 -7.75
CA GLN A 134 -1.17 1.27 -8.54
C GLN A 134 -1.91 0.04 -9.07
N ARG A 135 -2.12 -0.01 -10.38
CA ARG A 135 -2.72 -1.16 -11.04
C ARG A 135 -1.77 -2.36 -10.99
N ILE A 136 -2.30 -3.53 -10.67
CA ILE A 136 -1.63 -4.83 -10.78
C ILE A 136 -2.20 -5.57 -11.99
N THR A 137 -3.50 -5.83 -12.00
CA THR A 137 -4.19 -6.54 -13.08
C THR A 137 -4.64 -5.56 -14.16
N GLY A 138 -4.27 -5.79 -15.40
CA GLY A 138 -4.56 -4.93 -16.55
C GLY A 138 -5.36 -5.63 -17.65
N PRO A 139 -5.69 -4.92 -18.75
CA PRO A 139 -6.39 -5.51 -19.88
C PRO A 139 -5.60 -6.67 -20.47
N GLY A 140 -6.27 -7.79 -20.72
CA GLY A 140 -5.68 -9.05 -21.20
C GLY A 140 -5.25 -10.01 -20.09
N ASP A 141 -5.16 -9.57 -18.85
CA ASP A 141 -4.90 -10.46 -17.72
C ASP A 141 -6.17 -11.20 -17.29
N TYR A 142 -5.98 -12.38 -16.68
CA TYR A 142 -7.06 -13.08 -16.02
C TYR A 142 -7.26 -12.57 -14.60
N ARG A 143 -8.52 -12.44 -14.20
CA ARG A 143 -8.90 -12.25 -12.81
C ARG A 143 -9.76 -13.40 -12.31
N TYR A 144 -9.61 -13.74 -11.05
CA TYR A 144 -10.30 -14.81 -10.35
C TYR A 144 -10.58 -14.36 -8.91
N GLU A 145 -11.42 -15.06 -8.18
CA GLU A 145 -11.71 -14.73 -6.79
C GLU A 145 -10.42 -14.64 -5.95
N GLY A 146 -10.21 -13.50 -5.30
CA GLY A 146 -9.01 -13.19 -4.53
C GLY A 146 -7.86 -12.57 -5.32
N ALA A 147 -7.93 -12.47 -6.65
CA ALA A 147 -6.89 -11.83 -7.46
C ALA A 147 -6.72 -10.35 -7.09
N ASP A 148 -5.47 -9.90 -6.99
CA ASP A 148 -5.12 -8.53 -6.69
C ASP A 148 -5.31 -7.63 -7.92
N LEU A 149 -6.31 -6.77 -7.88
CA LEU A 149 -6.58 -5.79 -8.94
C LEU A 149 -5.60 -4.62 -8.88
N GLY A 150 -5.24 -4.19 -7.69
CA GLY A 150 -4.31 -3.09 -7.49
C GLY A 150 -4.17 -2.69 -6.03
N ILE A 151 -3.27 -1.75 -5.80
CA ILE A 151 -2.94 -1.21 -4.48
C ILE A 151 -3.35 0.26 -4.43
N LEU A 152 -4.11 0.63 -3.41
CA LEU A 152 -4.52 2.00 -3.16
C LEU A 152 -3.78 2.52 -1.93
N ILE A 153 -3.13 3.67 -2.07
CA ILE A 153 -2.48 4.40 -0.98
C ILE A 153 -3.28 5.68 -0.72
N THR A 154 -3.73 5.84 0.52
CA THR A 154 -4.55 6.99 0.95
C THR A 154 -3.96 7.66 2.17
N ARG A 155 -4.28 8.95 2.37
CA ARG A 155 -4.08 9.60 3.67
C ARG A 155 -5.11 9.15 4.68
N GLY A 156 -4.70 9.13 5.95
CA GLY A 156 -5.54 8.80 7.08
C GLY A 156 -5.87 7.31 7.20
N ARG A 157 -6.61 6.98 8.23
CA ARG A 157 -6.97 5.59 8.57
C ARG A 157 -8.07 5.07 7.65
N SER A 158 -7.91 3.85 7.17
CA SER A 158 -8.92 3.13 6.37
C SER A 158 -9.78 2.18 7.20
N MET A 159 -9.48 1.99 8.48
CA MET A 159 -10.21 1.12 9.40
C MET A 159 -10.72 1.90 10.61
N ASN A 160 -11.83 1.42 11.17
CA ASN A 160 -12.35 1.84 12.46
C ASN A 160 -11.64 1.09 13.59
N ASP A 161 -11.92 1.46 14.83
CA ASP A 161 -11.31 0.82 16.01
C ASP A 161 -11.78 -0.63 16.23
N ASP A 162 -12.89 -1.03 15.61
CA ASP A 162 -13.37 -2.41 15.55
C ASP A 162 -12.76 -3.24 14.39
N PHE A 163 -11.69 -2.76 13.79
CA PHE A 163 -10.95 -3.38 12.67
C PHE A 163 -11.78 -3.61 11.41
N ARG A 164 -12.81 -2.81 11.19
CA ARG A 164 -13.61 -2.82 9.95
C ARG A 164 -13.24 -1.65 9.06
N LEU A 165 -13.35 -1.86 7.76
CA LEU A 165 -13.19 -0.78 6.79
C LEU A 165 -14.22 0.32 7.06
N ASN A 166 -13.76 1.57 7.19
CA ASN A 166 -14.63 2.73 7.32
C ASN A 166 -15.35 3.04 5.99
N LEU A 167 -16.31 3.95 6.00
CA LEU A 167 -17.10 4.29 4.83
C LEU A 167 -16.22 4.77 3.68
N ARG A 168 -15.30 5.67 3.96
CA ARG A 168 -14.38 6.23 2.95
C ARG A 168 -13.57 5.14 2.24
N ALA A 169 -13.01 4.17 2.98
CA ALA A 169 -12.27 3.07 2.37
C ALA A 169 -13.15 2.19 1.49
N ARG A 170 -14.40 1.95 1.90
CA ARG A 170 -15.37 1.21 1.08
C ARG A 170 -15.74 1.95 -0.20
N ASP A 171 -15.93 3.26 -0.14
CA ASP A 171 -16.22 4.09 -1.31
C ASP A 171 -15.05 4.10 -2.29
N TRP A 172 -13.81 4.20 -1.79
CA TRP A 172 -12.62 4.05 -2.60
C TRP A 172 -12.57 2.71 -3.33
N ILE A 173 -12.75 1.60 -2.61
CA ILE A 173 -12.74 0.24 -3.19
C ILE A 173 -13.82 0.11 -4.26
N ALA A 174 -15.04 0.50 -3.93
CA ALA A 174 -16.18 0.43 -4.86
C ALA A 174 -15.95 1.31 -6.10
N GLY A 175 -15.42 2.53 -5.90
CA GLY A 175 -15.13 3.46 -6.97
C GLY A 175 -14.07 2.93 -7.95
N ILE A 176 -12.97 2.39 -7.44
CA ILE A 176 -11.91 1.80 -8.30
C ILE A 176 -12.41 0.55 -9.03
N ARG A 177 -13.16 -0.34 -8.36
CA ARG A 177 -13.70 -1.54 -9.00
C ARG A 177 -14.60 -1.25 -10.19
N LYS A 178 -15.34 -0.14 -10.19
CA LYS A 178 -16.20 0.27 -11.33
C LYS A 178 -15.45 0.49 -12.64
N TYR A 179 -14.15 0.73 -12.58
CA TYR A 179 -13.32 0.88 -13.79
C TYR A 179 -12.89 -0.45 -14.39
N TYR A 180 -13.11 -1.57 -13.72
CA TYR A 180 -12.74 -2.88 -14.23
C TYR A 180 -13.92 -3.49 -15.01
N GLY A 181 -13.70 -3.77 -16.29
CA GLY A 181 -14.57 -4.59 -17.13
C GLY A 181 -14.00 -5.99 -17.31
N GLY A 182 -14.89 -6.97 -17.52
CA GLY A 182 -14.55 -8.36 -17.80
C GLY A 182 -15.41 -8.91 -18.94
N ALA A 183 -14.92 -9.97 -19.61
CA ALA A 183 -15.62 -10.74 -20.64
C ALA A 183 -15.45 -12.24 -20.36
#